data_256bee644d94419de181474051f64324
#
_entry.id   256bee644d94419de181474051f64324
#
_cell.length_a   1.000
_cell.length_b   1.000
_cell.length_c   1.000
_cell.angle_alpha   90.00
_cell.angle_beta   90.00
_cell.angle_gamma   90.00
#
_symmetry.space_group_name_H-M   'P 1'
#
loop_
_entity.id
_entity.type
_entity.pdbx_description
1 polymer ?
#
loop_
_entity_poly.entity_id
_entity_poly.type
_entity_poly.pdbx_seq_one_letter_code
_entity_poly.pdbx_strand_id
1 'polypeptide(L)'
;MNRFRPVLCPLEPRENPATAFLASGAVAGGLPLVEVLKPNGTLLSQFQAFESSFTGGVRADTGELDDDPTTVEVVVAPGPGGGPRVQVYAVRIDTGATTKLGDFLAYEETFRDGVRVAVGDIDGVGDGLDQIIVGTDQGGGPRVRAFRFEGLTPTPLTTVLGNILAFEESFRGGVRVAAGELDNFPANGDELVVAAGPGGGPRVRVFRADGIVLRDFFAFAPDTNTGGVNLRFDVVTGRLLFDLGADDYSQRSVRLNAPIRAALAQGGFNATGATGFTTGSTTSPTSGTLGPSTPLTPSPPGSTLTF
;
A
#
# COMPACT_ATOMS: atom_id res chain seq x y z
N MET A 1 -24.30 30.95 38.67
CA MET A 1 -23.30 29.97 38.31
C MET A 1 -23.54 29.58 36.84
N ASN A 2 -22.79 30.17 35.91
CA ASN A 2 -22.85 29.86 34.49
C ASN A 2 -22.13 28.55 34.26
N ARG A 3 -22.86 27.52 33.85
CA ARG A 3 -22.29 26.23 33.42
C ARG A 3 -21.71 26.42 32.01
N PHE A 4 -20.41 26.44 31.90
CA PHE A 4 -19.70 26.33 30.62
C PHE A 4 -20.05 24.96 30.02
N ARG A 5 -20.75 24.94 28.88
CA ARG A 5 -20.88 23.72 28.04
C ARG A 5 -19.82 23.85 26.96
N PRO A 6 -18.84 22.94 26.93
CA PRO A 6 -17.92 22.90 25.78
C PRO A 6 -18.75 22.53 24.54
N VAL A 7 -18.74 23.39 23.55
CA VAL A 7 -19.23 23.07 22.22
C VAL A 7 -18.14 22.22 21.58
N LEU A 8 -18.40 20.93 21.44
CA LEU A 8 -17.59 20.07 20.57
C LEU A 8 -17.80 20.60 19.14
N CYS A 9 -16.84 21.33 18.60
CA CYS A 9 -16.74 21.47 17.16
C CYS A 9 -16.54 20.06 16.58
N PRO A 10 -17.38 19.63 15.63
CA PRO A 10 -17.05 18.46 14.84
C PRO A 10 -15.72 18.77 14.15
N LEU A 11 -14.71 17.95 14.36
CA LEU A 11 -13.52 17.96 13.52
C LEU A 11 -14.02 17.72 12.10
N GLU A 12 -13.88 18.73 11.24
CA GLU A 12 -14.11 18.52 9.82
C GLU A 12 -13.16 17.39 9.38
N PRO A 13 -13.66 16.42 8.60
CA PRO A 13 -12.78 15.40 8.05
C PRO A 13 -11.72 16.16 7.23
N ARG A 14 -10.46 16.02 7.62
CA ARG A 14 -9.35 16.62 6.91
C ARG A 14 -9.33 15.99 5.50
N GLU A 15 -9.77 16.75 4.51
CA GLU A 15 -9.57 16.37 3.12
C GLU A 15 -8.08 16.61 2.81
N ASN A 16 -7.30 15.55 2.91
CA ASN A 16 -5.92 15.62 2.48
C ASN A 16 -5.90 15.66 0.94
N PRO A 17 -5.49 16.77 0.32
CA PRO A 17 -5.47 16.90 -1.13
C PRO A 17 -4.57 15.86 -1.81
N ALA A 18 -3.55 15.35 -1.11
CA ALA A 18 -2.67 14.30 -1.60
C ALA A 18 -3.39 12.96 -1.88
N THR A 19 -4.49 12.67 -1.14
CA THR A 19 -5.26 11.43 -1.35
C THR A 19 -6.07 11.38 -2.62
N ALA A 20 -6.18 12.51 -3.29
CA ALA A 20 -6.93 12.63 -4.53
C ALA A 20 -6.06 12.45 -5.79
N PHE A 21 -4.73 12.47 -5.67
CA PHE A 21 -3.79 12.28 -6.77
C PHE A 21 -3.28 10.84 -6.82
N LEU A 22 -2.84 10.42 -8.00
CA LEU A 22 -2.29 9.10 -8.24
C LEU A 22 -0.92 9.21 -8.89
N ALA A 23 0.06 8.49 -8.37
CA ALA A 23 1.30 8.28 -9.08
C ALA A 23 1.35 6.88 -9.68
N SER A 24 1.91 6.77 -10.88
CA SER A 24 2.16 5.51 -11.56
C SER A 24 3.58 5.52 -12.14
N GLY A 25 4.37 4.53 -11.77
CA GLY A 25 5.69 4.33 -12.34
C GLY A 25 5.64 3.42 -13.58
N ALA A 26 6.61 3.61 -14.48
CA ALA A 26 6.75 2.78 -15.69
C ALA A 26 7.08 1.33 -15.35
N VAL A 27 6.52 0.41 -16.12
CA VAL A 27 6.86 -1.02 -16.04
C VAL A 27 8.31 -1.29 -16.48
N ALA A 28 8.86 -2.43 -16.11
CA ALA A 28 10.19 -2.85 -16.53
C ALA A 28 10.28 -2.95 -18.06
N GLY A 29 11.45 -2.57 -18.60
CA GLY A 29 11.74 -2.55 -20.04
C GLY A 29 11.54 -1.21 -20.71
N GLY A 30 10.88 -0.25 -20.07
CA GLY A 30 10.67 1.12 -20.57
C GLY A 30 11.61 2.16 -19.94
N LEU A 31 11.44 3.41 -20.34
CA LEU A 31 12.07 4.55 -19.66
C LEU A 31 11.53 4.67 -18.24
N PRO A 32 12.35 5.12 -17.28
CA PRO A 32 11.94 5.25 -15.86
C PRO A 32 11.07 6.50 -15.64
N LEU A 33 9.89 6.50 -16.25
CA LEU A 33 8.92 7.59 -16.16
C LEU A 33 7.97 7.40 -15.00
N VAL A 34 7.56 8.52 -14.44
CA VAL A 34 6.48 8.63 -13.44
C VAL A 34 5.40 9.54 -14.02
N GLU A 35 4.16 9.08 -13.96
CA GLU A 35 2.97 9.86 -14.29
C GLU A 35 2.21 10.18 -13.02
N VAL A 36 1.78 11.43 -12.88
CA VAL A 36 0.93 11.90 -11.78
C VAL A 36 -0.41 12.31 -12.35
N LEU A 37 -1.46 11.69 -11.87
CA LEU A 37 -2.83 11.91 -12.34
C LEU A 37 -3.63 12.69 -11.30
N LYS A 38 -4.49 13.59 -11.78
CA LYS A 38 -5.51 14.26 -10.96
C LYS A 38 -6.62 13.26 -10.57
N PRO A 39 -7.48 13.59 -9.57
CA PRO A 39 -8.59 12.73 -9.13
C PRO A 39 -9.54 12.32 -10.26
N ASN A 40 -9.67 13.14 -11.29
CA ASN A 40 -10.49 12.88 -12.46
C ASN A 40 -9.80 11.99 -13.52
N GLY A 41 -8.59 11.48 -13.22
CA GLY A 41 -7.80 10.65 -14.11
C GLY A 41 -7.03 11.40 -15.20
N THR A 42 -7.06 12.74 -15.23
CA THR A 42 -6.28 13.52 -16.21
C THR A 42 -4.82 13.64 -15.76
N LEU A 43 -3.90 13.63 -16.72
CA LEU A 43 -2.48 13.81 -16.45
C LEU A 43 -2.21 15.20 -15.87
N LEU A 44 -1.55 15.25 -14.71
CA LEU A 44 -1.06 16.47 -14.08
C LEU A 44 0.41 16.71 -14.46
N SER A 45 1.23 15.68 -14.31
CA SER A 45 2.69 15.77 -14.57
C SER A 45 3.23 14.44 -15.08
N GLN A 46 4.31 14.50 -15.86
CA GLN A 46 5.11 13.34 -16.23
C GLN A 46 6.58 13.73 -16.16
N PHE A 47 7.40 12.90 -15.50
CA PHE A 47 8.82 13.15 -15.36
C PHE A 47 9.64 11.86 -15.34
N GLN A 48 10.93 11.97 -15.62
CA GLN A 48 11.88 10.87 -15.53
C GLN A 48 12.54 10.89 -14.15
N ALA A 49 12.38 9.79 -13.38
CA ALA A 49 12.88 9.70 -12.01
C ALA A 49 14.34 9.22 -11.93
N PHE A 50 14.73 8.30 -12.81
CA PHE A 50 16.07 7.70 -12.80
C PHE A 50 16.75 7.90 -14.16
N GLU A 51 17.99 7.46 -14.27
CA GLU A 51 18.78 7.53 -15.49
C GLU A 51 18.07 6.77 -16.64
N SER A 52 18.11 7.30 -17.86
CA SER A 52 17.42 6.71 -19.02
C SER A 52 17.89 5.29 -19.39
N SER A 53 19.08 4.91 -18.93
CA SER A 53 19.61 3.54 -19.06
C SER A 53 18.99 2.54 -18.08
N PHE A 54 18.31 3.01 -17.03
CA PHE A 54 17.66 2.14 -16.08
C PHE A 54 16.33 1.64 -16.64
N THR A 55 16.18 0.33 -16.73
CA THR A 55 15.00 -0.34 -17.30
C THR A 55 14.31 -1.30 -16.32
N GLY A 56 14.68 -1.26 -15.04
CA GLY A 56 14.12 -2.14 -14.01
C GLY A 56 12.70 -1.83 -13.56
N GLY A 57 12.08 -0.80 -14.16
CA GLY A 57 10.77 -0.30 -13.74
C GLY A 57 10.84 0.67 -12.56
N VAL A 58 9.77 1.40 -12.34
CA VAL A 58 9.64 2.44 -11.31
C VAL A 58 8.41 2.17 -10.46
N ARG A 59 8.53 2.37 -9.17
CA ARG A 59 7.42 2.34 -8.23
C ARG A 59 7.22 3.73 -7.70
N ALA A 60 5.97 4.14 -7.59
CA ALA A 60 5.63 5.47 -7.12
C ALA A 60 4.38 5.43 -6.24
N ASP A 61 4.36 6.30 -5.26
CA ASP A 61 3.21 6.57 -4.41
C ASP A 61 3.11 8.07 -4.11
N THR A 62 1.94 8.53 -3.68
CA THR A 62 1.68 9.94 -3.34
C THR A 62 1.22 10.07 -1.89
N GLY A 63 1.58 11.16 -1.24
CA GLY A 63 1.14 11.48 0.11
C GLY A 63 1.42 12.92 0.48
N GLU A 64 1.11 13.27 1.71
CA GLU A 64 1.35 14.58 2.31
C GLU A 64 2.58 14.49 3.23
N LEU A 65 3.70 15.08 2.82
CA LEU A 65 4.96 14.96 3.55
C LEU A 65 5.43 16.24 4.24
N ASP A 66 4.90 17.43 3.84
CA ASP A 66 5.47 18.72 4.27
C ASP A 66 4.44 19.82 4.63
N ASP A 67 3.14 19.49 4.59
CA ASP A 67 2.01 20.40 4.89
C ASP A 67 1.89 21.60 3.90
N ASP A 68 2.44 21.48 2.67
CA ASP A 68 2.23 22.47 1.60
C ASP A 68 1.00 22.11 0.76
N PRO A 69 -0.16 22.79 0.94
CA PRO A 69 -1.38 22.46 0.21
C PRO A 69 -1.32 22.78 -1.28
N THR A 70 -0.23 23.35 -1.77
CA THR A 70 -0.05 23.72 -3.19
C THR A 70 0.70 22.66 -3.98
N THR A 71 1.21 21.63 -3.31
CA THR A 71 1.93 20.50 -3.91
C THR A 71 1.26 19.16 -3.55
N VAL A 72 1.67 18.13 -4.23
CA VAL A 72 1.50 16.74 -3.82
C VAL A 72 2.87 16.07 -3.91
N GLU A 73 3.24 15.38 -2.84
CA GLU A 73 4.53 14.71 -2.83
C GLU A 73 4.40 13.34 -3.49
N VAL A 74 5.42 13.02 -4.28
CA VAL A 74 5.55 11.76 -5.00
C VAL A 74 6.82 11.07 -4.54
N VAL A 75 6.66 9.92 -3.91
CA VAL A 75 7.76 9.06 -3.49
C VAL A 75 8.03 8.02 -4.57
N VAL A 76 9.27 7.91 -5.00
CA VAL A 76 9.66 7.08 -6.14
C VAL A 76 10.80 6.15 -5.76
N ALA A 77 10.72 4.90 -6.21
CA ALA A 77 11.76 3.90 -6.00
C ALA A 77 12.01 3.06 -7.25
N PRO A 78 13.25 2.55 -7.47
CA PRO A 78 13.55 1.71 -8.59
C PRO A 78 13.13 0.27 -8.35
N GLY A 79 12.78 -0.41 -9.43
CA GLY A 79 12.56 -1.85 -9.48
C GLY A 79 13.85 -2.66 -9.48
N PRO A 80 13.76 -3.97 -9.83
CA PRO A 80 14.90 -4.89 -9.89
C PRO A 80 16.04 -4.35 -10.75
N GLY A 81 17.27 -4.55 -10.29
CA GLY A 81 18.49 -3.99 -10.89
C GLY A 81 18.82 -2.58 -10.39
N GLY A 82 17.88 -1.89 -9.73
CA GLY A 82 18.11 -0.63 -9.04
C GLY A 82 18.63 -0.84 -7.62
N GLY A 83 19.23 0.23 -7.04
CA GLY A 83 19.65 0.24 -5.63
C GLY A 83 18.44 0.47 -4.70
N PRO A 84 18.69 0.53 -3.39
CA PRO A 84 17.66 0.85 -2.39
C PRO A 84 17.38 2.35 -2.31
N ARG A 85 17.43 3.03 -3.44
CA ARG A 85 17.34 4.48 -3.57
C ARG A 85 15.90 4.92 -3.62
N VAL A 86 15.53 5.86 -2.77
CA VAL A 86 14.22 6.48 -2.73
C VAL A 86 14.37 7.97 -3.06
N GLN A 87 13.53 8.49 -3.93
CA GLN A 87 13.49 9.89 -4.28
C GLN A 87 12.13 10.47 -3.95
N VAL A 88 12.10 11.73 -3.52
CA VAL A 88 10.90 12.49 -3.18
C VAL A 88 10.81 13.70 -4.11
N TYR A 89 9.64 13.90 -4.67
CA TYR A 89 9.34 15.03 -5.55
C TYR A 89 8.09 15.76 -5.06
N ALA A 90 8.09 17.09 -5.12
CA ALA A 90 6.89 17.89 -5.03
C ALA A 90 6.37 18.20 -6.44
N VAL A 91 5.08 18.00 -6.66
CA VAL A 91 4.39 18.32 -7.92
C VAL A 91 3.33 19.38 -7.65
N ARG A 92 3.46 20.54 -8.24
CA ARG A 92 2.48 21.62 -8.08
C ARG A 92 1.14 21.23 -8.69
N ILE A 93 0.08 21.36 -7.87
CA ILE A 93 -1.28 20.92 -8.28
C ILE A 93 -1.92 21.83 -9.36
N ASP A 94 -1.47 23.08 -9.46
CA ASP A 94 -1.95 24.05 -10.45
C ASP A 94 -1.29 23.91 -11.82
N THR A 95 0.04 23.68 -11.85
CA THR A 95 0.84 23.72 -13.08
C THR A 95 1.42 22.37 -13.50
N GLY A 96 1.51 21.38 -12.58
CA GLY A 96 2.22 20.13 -12.79
C GLY A 96 3.75 20.28 -12.74
N ALA A 97 4.26 21.46 -12.37
CA ALA A 97 5.71 21.66 -12.24
C ALA A 97 6.27 20.76 -11.15
N THR A 98 7.34 20.04 -11.47
CA THR A 98 7.94 19.01 -10.60
C THR A 98 9.30 19.48 -10.08
N THR A 99 9.51 19.35 -8.77
CA THR A 99 10.77 19.67 -8.10
C THR A 99 11.20 18.47 -7.26
N LYS A 100 12.47 18.04 -7.41
CA LYS A 100 13.01 16.99 -6.54
C LYS A 100 13.36 17.57 -5.17
N LEU A 101 12.76 17.01 -4.12
CA LEU A 101 12.96 17.41 -2.73
C LEU A 101 14.06 16.60 -2.04
N GLY A 102 14.12 15.29 -2.30
CA GLY A 102 15.02 14.39 -1.59
C GLY A 102 15.49 13.20 -2.40
N ASP A 103 16.58 12.58 -1.90
CA ASP A 103 17.22 11.42 -2.53
C ASP A 103 18.04 10.69 -1.47
N PHE A 104 17.66 9.46 -1.13
CA PHE A 104 18.32 8.71 -0.06
C PHE A 104 18.33 7.20 -0.29
N LEU A 105 19.14 6.48 0.48
CA LEU A 105 19.18 5.02 0.49
C LEU A 105 18.39 4.49 1.68
N ALA A 106 17.34 3.73 1.42
CA ALA A 106 16.50 3.16 2.46
C ALA A 106 17.14 1.91 3.11
N TYR A 107 18.03 1.24 2.42
CA TYR A 107 18.77 0.04 2.88
C TYR A 107 20.25 0.17 2.54
N GLU A 108 20.99 -0.91 2.77
CA GLU A 108 22.43 -1.00 2.50
C GLU A 108 22.71 -0.76 1.01
N GLU A 109 23.71 0.07 0.70
CA GLU A 109 24.07 0.48 -0.67
C GLU A 109 24.34 -0.70 -1.61
N THR A 110 24.76 -1.84 -1.08
CA THR A 110 25.05 -3.05 -1.87
C THR A 110 23.79 -3.78 -2.35
N PHE A 111 22.61 -3.48 -1.80
CA PHE A 111 21.36 -4.09 -2.24
C PHE A 111 20.98 -3.62 -3.65
N ARG A 112 20.64 -4.53 -4.56
CA ARG A 112 20.38 -4.24 -5.98
C ARG A 112 19.05 -4.75 -6.51
N ASP A 113 18.24 -5.38 -5.66
CA ASP A 113 17.00 -6.02 -6.12
C ASP A 113 15.80 -5.06 -6.17
N GLY A 114 16.05 -3.76 -5.96
CA GLY A 114 15.00 -2.74 -5.94
C GLY A 114 14.22 -2.71 -4.64
N VAL A 115 13.42 -1.69 -4.47
CA VAL A 115 12.58 -1.51 -3.27
C VAL A 115 11.16 -1.10 -3.65
N ARG A 116 10.23 -1.34 -2.76
CA ARG A 116 8.84 -0.98 -2.87
C ARG A 116 8.53 0.16 -1.92
N VAL A 117 7.68 1.08 -2.36
CA VAL A 117 7.30 2.24 -1.56
C VAL A 117 5.80 2.31 -1.37
N ALA A 118 5.40 2.85 -0.25
CA ALA A 118 4.06 3.33 0.05
C ALA A 118 4.18 4.58 0.91
N VAL A 119 3.10 5.35 0.97
CA VAL A 119 3.01 6.56 1.79
C VAL A 119 1.73 6.50 2.62
N GLY A 120 1.79 6.90 3.89
CA GLY A 120 0.64 6.97 4.79
C GLY A 120 1.04 7.33 6.22
N ASP A 121 0.08 7.80 7.00
CA ASP A 121 0.25 8.19 8.41
C ASP A 121 0.30 6.94 9.31
N ILE A 122 1.46 6.30 9.42
CA ILE A 122 1.64 5.07 10.19
C ILE A 122 2.28 5.29 11.57
N ASP A 123 2.52 6.51 11.98
CA ASP A 123 3.11 6.78 13.30
C ASP A 123 2.10 7.12 14.38
N GLY A 124 0.86 7.43 13.99
CA GLY A 124 -0.24 7.71 14.90
C GLY A 124 -0.09 9.02 15.69
N VAL A 125 0.78 9.94 15.25
CA VAL A 125 0.97 11.24 15.92
C VAL A 125 -0.18 12.19 15.64
N GLY A 126 -0.87 12.03 14.51
CA GLY A 126 -2.03 12.84 14.14
C GLY A 126 -1.67 14.29 13.74
N ASP A 127 -0.42 14.54 13.32
CA ASP A 127 0.02 15.83 12.79
C ASP A 127 -0.38 16.01 11.31
N GLY A 128 -0.90 14.95 10.69
CA GLY A 128 -1.41 14.91 9.33
C GLY A 128 -0.33 14.74 8.27
N LEU A 129 0.90 14.44 8.68
CA LEU A 129 1.99 14.12 7.78
C LEU A 129 2.10 12.61 7.61
N ASP A 130 2.24 12.21 6.36
CA ASP A 130 2.45 10.82 5.99
C ASP A 130 3.92 10.42 6.16
N GLN A 131 4.18 9.13 6.36
CA GLN A 131 5.52 8.57 6.37
C GLN A 131 5.81 7.82 5.08
N ILE A 132 7.09 7.81 4.69
CA ILE A 132 7.60 7.03 3.58
C ILE A 132 7.88 5.60 4.07
N ILE A 133 7.17 4.64 3.52
CA ILE A 133 7.28 3.22 3.85
C ILE A 133 8.04 2.51 2.74
N VAL A 134 9.08 1.78 3.08
CA VAL A 134 9.94 1.10 2.12
C VAL A 134 10.06 -0.38 2.46
N GLY A 135 9.64 -1.23 1.54
CA GLY A 135 9.83 -2.68 1.60
C GLY A 135 10.95 -3.13 0.66
N THR A 136 11.69 -4.17 1.01
CA THR A 136 12.64 -4.82 0.08
C THR A 136 11.88 -5.59 -0.99
N ASP A 137 12.40 -5.60 -2.23
CA ASP A 137 11.87 -6.50 -3.27
C ASP A 137 12.48 -7.90 -3.20
N GLN A 138 12.13 -8.76 -4.15
CA GLN A 138 12.60 -10.14 -4.22
C GLN A 138 14.13 -10.20 -4.19
N GLY A 139 14.71 -11.10 -3.38
CA GLY A 139 16.14 -11.15 -3.07
C GLY A 139 16.45 -10.57 -1.68
N GLY A 140 15.67 -9.57 -1.24
CA GLY A 140 15.73 -9.04 0.12
C GLY A 140 15.02 -9.90 1.15
N GLY A 141 15.25 -9.58 2.44
CA GLY A 141 14.49 -10.16 3.56
C GLY A 141 13.06 -9.59 3.63
N PRO A 142 12.24 -10.02 4.59
CA PRO A 142 10.87 -9.50 4.78
C PRO A 142 10.88 -8.17 5.55
N ARG A 143 11.82 -7.28 5.22
CA ARG A 143 12.09 -6.07 5.99
C ARG A 143 11.32 -4.89 5.45
N VAL A 144 10.67 -4.16 6.36
CA VAL A 144 10.04 -2.87 6.08
C VAL A 144 10.73 -1.81 6.94
N ARG A 145 11.04 -0.67 6.34
CA ARG A 145 11.53 0.54 7.02
C ARG A 145 10.61 1.70 6.74
N ALA A 146 10.44 2.57 7.72
CA ALA A 146 9.68 3.79 7.57
C ALA A 146 10.52 5.01 7.92
N PHE A 147 10.21 6.12 7.24
CA PHE A 147 10.93 7.38 7.37
C PHE A 147 9.93 8.54 7.44
N ARG A 148 10.20 9.48 8.33
CA ARG A 148 9.59 10.81 8.30
C ARG A 148 10.42 11.70 7.38
N PHE A 149 9.76 12.57 6.63
CA PHE A 149 10.44 13.47 5.70
C PHE A 149 10.32 14.89 6.23
N GLU A 150 11.33 15.34 6.99
CA GLU A 150 11.34 16.66 7.61
C GLU A 150 12.41 17.55 6.96
N GLY A 151 11.99 18.69 6.44
CA GLY A 151 12.90 19.70 5.91
C GLY A 151 13.86 19.19 4.83
N LEU A 152 13.37 18.34 3.92
CA LEU A 152 14.12 17.72 2.82
C LEU A 152 15.08 16.60 3.24
N THR A 153 15.03 16.17 4.51
CA THR A 153 15.91 15.10 5.03
C THR A 153 15.07 13.94 5.54
N PRO A 154 15.23 12.72 5.00
CA PRO A 154 14.56 11.56 5.52
C PRO A 154 15.16 11.15 6.86
N THR A 155 14.33 11.07 7.89
CA THR A 155 14.72 10.61 9.22
C THR A 155 14.07 9.26 9.48
N PRO A 156 14.83 8.20 9.84
CA PRO A 156 14.23 6.92 10.19
C PRO A 156 13.19 7.08 11.30
N LEU A 157 12.01 6.51 11.10
CA LEU A 157 10.97 6.52 12.11
C LEU A 157 11.45 5.73 13.35
N THR A 158 11.26 6.29 14.54
CA THR A 158 11.74 5.68 15.80
C THR A 158 10.68 4.80 16.47
N THR A 159 9.46 4.78 15.95
CA THR A 159 8.39 3.89 16.41
C THR A 159 8.66 2.43 16.03
N VAL A 160 7.84 1.51 16.55
CA VAL A 160 7.99 0.08 16.26
C VAL A 160 7.96 -0.22 14.77
N LEU A 161 7.11 0.48 13.98
CA LEU A 161 7.00 0.29 12.54
C LEU A 161 8.18 0.88 11.75
N GLY A 162 9.06 1.64 12.38
CA GLY A 162 10.22 2.24 11.72
C GLY A 162 11.22 1.24 11.14
N ASN A 163 11.25 -0.01 11.67
CA ASN A 163 12.08 -1.09 11.16
C ASN A 163 11.59 -2.45 11.66
N ILE A 164 10.83 -3.16 10.84
CA ILE A 164 10.26 -4.46 11.19
C ILE A 164 10.64 -5.56 10.20
N LEU A 165 10.61 -6.80 10.67
CA LEU A 165 10.53 -7.99 9.83
C LEU A 165 9.05 -8.42 9.77
N ALA A 166 8.42 -8.22 8.62
CA ALA A 166 6.99 -8.47 8.48
C ALA A 166 6.65 -9.97 8.43
N PHE A 167 7.61 -10.81 8.08
CA PHE A 167 7.49 -12.28 8.02
C PHE A 167 8.73 -12.95 8.65
N GLU A 168 8.88 -14.25 8.47
CA GLU A 168 9.99 -15.03 8.99
C GLU A 168 11.34 -14.54 8.43
N GLU A 169 12.34 -14.36 9.26
CA GLU A 169 13.66 -13.79 8.91
C GLU A 169 14.34 -14.51 7.73
N SER A 170 14.11 -15.80 7.58
CA SER A 170 14.67 -16.59 6.48
C SER A 170 14.03 -16.35 5.12
N PHE A 171 12.86 -15.68 5.08
CA PHE A 171 12.16 -15.39 3.84
C PHE A 171 12.94 -14.41 2.96
N ARG A 172 13.01 -14.67 1.66
CA ARG A 172 13.77 -13.86 0.68
C ARG A 172 12.94 -13.40 -0.53
N GLY A 173 11.63 -13.56 -0.48
CA GLY A 173 10.73 -13.11 -1.53
C GLY A 173 10.49 -11.60 -1.56
N GLY A 174 11.03 -10.86 -0.60
CA GLY A 174 10.71 -9.46 -0.40
C GLY A 174 9.26 -9.24 0.04
N VAL A 175 8.84 -7.99 0.13
CA VAL A 175 7.51 -7.61 0.60
C VAL A 175 6.86 -6.56 -0.31
N ARG A 176 5.54 -6.55 -0.33
CA ARG A 176 4.72 -5.46 -0.87
C ARG A 176 4.14 -4.70 0.30
N VAL A 177 4.13 -3.39 0.19
CA VAL A 177 3.68 -2.49 1.26
C VAL A 177 2.57 -1.58 0.75
N ALA A 178 1.66 -1.25 1.66
CA ALA A 178 0.62 -0.24 1.48
C ALA A 178 0.25 0.31 2.85
N ALA A 179 -0.35 1.49 2.90
CA ALA A 179 -0.88 2.07 4.12
C ALA A 179 -2.28 2.63 3.90
N GLY A 180 -3.06 2.71 4.94
CA GLY A 180 -4.38 3.31 4.92
C GLY A 180 -5.20 2.96 6.15
N GLU A 181 -6.19 3.78 6.43
CA GLU A 181 -7.11 3.66 7.57
C GLU A 181 -8.04 2.44 7.39
N LEU A 182 -7.85 1.41 8.20
CA LEU A 182 -8.56 0.13 8.12
C LEU A 182 -9.43 -0.19 9.33
N ASP A 183 -9.10 0.32 10.50
CA ASP A 183 -9.80 -0.04 11.73
C ASP A 183 -10.91 0.94 12.12
N ASN A 184 -11.11 2.00 11.32
CA ASN A 184 -12.07 3.06 11.55
C ASN A 184 -11.76 3.92 12.77
N PHE A 185 -10.48 4.06 13.10
CA PHE A 185 -10.01 4.85 14.23
C PHE A 185 -8.86 5.79 13.80
N PRO A 186 -9.15 6.81 12.98
CA PRO A 186 -8.12 7.67 12.36
C PRO A 186 -7.22 8.41 13.34
N ALA A 187 -7.59 8.43 14.63
CA ALA A 187 -6.76 9.05 15.67
C ALA A 187 -5.50 8.24 16.01
N ASN A 188 -5.39 6.98 15.58
CA ASN A 188 -4.21 6.13 15.78
C ASN A 188 -3.35 5.98 14.52
N GLY A 189 -3.65 6.76 13.48
CA GLY A 189 -2.99 6.70 12.19
C GLY A 189 -3.51 5.59 11.27
N ASP A 190 -2.86 5.46 10.12
CA ASP A 190 -3.14 4.43 9.13
C ASP A 190 -2.56 3.07 9.55
N GLU A 191 -3.14 1.99 9.06
CA GLU A 191 -2.59 0.65 9.18
C GLU A 191 -1.57 0.37 8.07
N LEU A 192 -0.42 -0.21 8.47
CA LEU A 192 0.55 -0.76 7.54
C LEU A 192 0.09 -2.14 7.07
N VAL A 193 -0.11 -2.30 5.78
CA VAL A 193 -0.40 -3.58 5.12
C VAL A 193 0.85 -4.12 4.45
N VAL A 194 1.23 -5.35 4.78
CA VAL A 194 2.39 -6.01 4.19
C VAL A 194 1.98 -7.36 3.62
N ALA A 195 2.26 -7.58 2.34
CA ALA A 195 2.05 -8.85 1.67
C ALA A 195 3.39 -9.51 1.32
N ALA A 196 3.41 -10.83 1.39
CA ALA A 196 4.59 -11.61 1.04
C ALA A 196 4.84 -11.58 -0.47
N GLY A 197 6.11 -11.46 -0.85
CA GLY A 197 6.55 -11.61 -2.21
C GLY A 197 6.66 -13.06 -2.66
N PRO A 198 7.25 -13.33 -3.86
CA PRO A 198 7.39 -14.68 -4.40
C PRO A 198 8.08 -15.64 -3.43
N GLY A 199 7.56 -16.87 -3.35
CA GLY A 199 8.04 -17.91 -2.44
C GLY A 199 7.41 -17.88 -1.04
N GLY A 200 6.66 -16.82 -0.66
CA GLY A 200 6.08 -16.65 0.67
C GLY A 200 4.62 -17.12 0.80
N GLY A 201 4.04 -17.68 -0.25
CA GLY A 201 2.59 -17.91 -0.29
C GLY A 201 1.80 -16.59 -0.34
N PRO A 202 0.46 -16.66 -0.40
CA PRO A 202 -0.39 -15.48 -0.51
C PRO A 202 -0.70 -14.85 0.86
N ARG A 203 0.32 -14.67 1.73
CA ARG A 203 0.15 -14.18 3.09
C ARG A 203 0.17 -12.67 3.17
N VAL A 204 -0.75 -12.12 3.96
CA VAL A 204 -0.89 -10.69 4.23
C VAL A 204 -0.95 -10.46 5.72
N ARG A 205 -0.25 -9.44 6.21
CA ARG A 205 -0.32 -8.93 7.57
C ARG A 205 -0.73 -7.47 7.59
N VAL A 206 -1.54 -7.12 8.58
CA VAL A 206 -1.96 -5.74 8.85
C VAL A 206 -1.45 -5.36 10.23
N PHE A 207 -0.72 -4.26 10.30
CA PHE A 207 -0.12 -3.75 11.54
C PHE A 207 -0.73 -2.40 11.87
N ARG A 208 -1.04 -2.18 13.13
CA ARG A 208 -1.36 -0.88 13.68
C ARG A 208 -0.09 -0.10 14.00
N ALA A 209 -0.17 1.23 14.14
CA ALA A 209 0.95 2.13 14.40
C ALA A 209 1.84 1.71 15.60
N ASP A 210 1.27 1.05 16.62
CA ASP A 210 1.99 0.51 17.78
C ASP A 210 2.70 -0.84 17.52
N GLY A 211 2.63 -1.35 16.27
CA GLY A 211 3.25 -2.61 15.86
C GLY A 211 2.41 -3.86 16.15
N ILE A 212 1.22 -3.71 16.72
CA ILE A 212 0.31 -4.85 16.94
C ILE A 212 -0.18 -5.38 15.59
N VAL A 213 -0.06 -6.69 15.39
CA VAL A 213 -0.63 -7.38 14.24
C VAL A 213 -2.14 -7.49 14.41
N LEU A 214 -2.88 -6.67 13.69
CA LEU A 214 -4.35 -6.70 13.70
C LEU A 214 -4.89 -7.90 12.93
N ARG A 215 -4.24 -8.27 11.83
CA ARG A 215 -4.64 -9.39 10.96
C ARG A 215 -3.40 -10.10 10.39
N ASP A 216 -3.52 -11.41 10.23
CA ASP A 216 -2.55 -12.28 9.58
C ASP A 216 -3.35 -13.37 8.86
N PHE A 217 -3.36 -13.36 7.54
CA PHE A 217 -4.23 -14.22 6.74
C PHE A 217 -3.63 -14.53 5.37
N PHE A 218 -4.19 -15.53 4.69
CA PHE A 218 -3.90 -15.82 3.30
C PHE A 218 -4.97 -15.20 2.40
N ALA A 219 -4.57 -14.29 1.51
CA ALA A 219 -5.48 -13.62 0.56
C ALA A 219 -6.06 -14.60 -0.48
N PHE A 220 -5.36 -15.71 -0.74
CA PHE A 220 -5.75 -16.77 -1.68
C PHE A 220 -5.44 -18.16 -1.09
N ALA A 221 -5.90 -19.22 -1.76
CA ALA A 221 -5.59 -20.59 -1.33
C ALA A 221 -4.06 -20.82 -1.29
N PRO A 222 -3.49 -21.21 -0.14
CA PRO A 222 -2.02 -21.27 0.05
C PRO A 222 -1.36 -22.38 -0.79
N ASP A 223 -2.09 -23.46 -1.08
CA ASP A 223 -1.52 -24.70 -1.63
C ASP A 223 -1.10 -24.60 -3.10
N THR A 224 -1.53 -23.55 -3.82
CA THR A 224 -1.29 -23.40 -5.26
C THR A 224 -0.54 -22.14 -5.65
N ASN A 225 -0.29 -21.22 -4.70
CA ASN A 225 0.20 -19.88 -4.99
C ASN A 225 1.49 -19.56 -4.26
N THR A 226 2.61 -19.72 -4.93
CA THR A 226 3.94 -19.30 -4.46
C THR A 226 4.43 -18.00 -5.09
N GLY A 227 3.63 -17.38 -5.96
CA GLY A 227 3.98 -16.13 -6.68
C GLY A 227 3.94 -14.87 -5.82
N GLY A 228 3.51 -15.00 -4.56
CA GLY A 228 3.30 -13.84 -3.67
C GLY A 228 1.99 -13.12 -3.96
N VAL A 229 1.75 -12.03 -3.26
CA VAL A 229 0.56 -11.17 -3.40
C VAL A 229 0.99 -9.77 -3.80
N ASN A 230 0.40 -9.24 -4.86
CA ASN A 230 0.46 -7.82 -5.14
C ASN A 230 -0.68 -7.11 -4.41
N LEU A 231 -0.36 -5.96 -3.84
CA LEU A 231 -1.33 -5.08 -3.20
C LEU A 231 -1.68 -3.96 -4.18
N ARG A 232 -2.95 -3.72 -4.38
CA ARG A 232 -3.43 -2.61 -5.17
C ARG A 232 -4.66 -2.00 -4.53
N PHE A 233 -4.68 -0.68 -4.43
CA PHE A 233 -5.83 0.06 -3.99
C PHE A 233 -6.59 0.62 -5.20
N ASP A 234 -7.89 0.41 -5.23
CA ASP A 234 -8.78 1.04 -6.20
C ASP A 234 -9.24 2.39 -5.64
N VAL A 235 -8.74 3.48 -6.24
CA VAL A 235 -9.08 4.87 -5.85
C VAL A 235 -10.54 5.18 -5.93
N VAL A 236 -11.24 4.59 -6.91
CA VAL A 236 -12.64 4.92 -7.16
C VAL A 236 -13.55 4.27 -6.14
N THR A 237 -13.23 3.02 -5.76
CA THR A 237 -14.03 2.24 -4.81
C THR A 237 -13.50 2.26 -3.39
N GLY A 238 -12.27 2.74 -3.17
CA GLY A 238 -11.59 2.74 -1.87
C GLY A 238 -11.33 1.34 -1.33
N ARG A 239 -11.09 0.35 -2.20
CA ARG A 239 -10.90 -1.05 -1.83
C ARG A 239 -9.45 -1.47 -1.98
N LEU A 240 -8.97 -2.23 -0.99
CA LEU A 240 -7.73 -2.97 -1.12
C LEU A 240 -7.97 -4.18 -2.02
N LEU A 241 -7.25 -4.25 -3.12
CA LEU A 241 -7.29 -5.36 -4.07
C LEU A 241 -6.03 -6.20 -3.92
N PHE A 242 -6.20 -7.51 -4.02
CA PHE A 242 -5.14 -8.48 -3.98
C PHE A 242 -5.08 -9.20 -5.32
N ASP A 243 -3.91 -9.19 -5.96
CA ASP A 243 -3.66 -9.91 -7.21
C ASP A 243 -2.58 -10.97 -7.00
N LEU A 244 -2.74 -12.10 -7.69
CA LEU A 244 -1.70 -13.11 -7.84
C LEU A 244 -0.97 -12.88 -9.16
N GLY A 245 0.34 -12.91 -9.16
CA GLY A 245 1.07 -12.93 -10.42
C GLY A 245 2.32 -12.08 -10.48
N ALA A 246 2.89 -12.01 -11.69
CA ALA A 246 4.09 -11.25 -11.98
C ALA A 246 3.89 -9.76 -11.66
N ASP A 247 4.97 -9.14 -11.23
CA ASP A 247 5.03 -7.75 -10.80
C ASP A 247 4.23 -6.80 -11.69
N ASP A 248 3.11 -6.30 -11.18
CA ASP A 248 2.49 -5.11 -11.73
C ASP A 248 3.25 -3.90 -11.15
N TYR A 249 4.06 -3.28 -11.98
CA TYR A 249 4.82 -2.08 -11.60
C TYR A 249 3.95 -0.82 -11.50
N SER A 250 2.70 -0.89 -11.94
CA SER A 250 1.73 0.18 -11.79
C SER A 250 1.13 0.16 -10.37
N GLN A 251 1.90 0.45 -9.34
CA GLN A 251 1.34 0.74 -8.03
C GLN A 251 0.56 2.05 -8.14
N ARG A 252 -0.74 1.95 -8.04
CA ARG A 252 -1.62 3.08 -7.82
C ARG A 252 -1.92 3.12 -6.34
N SER A 253 -1.46 4.13 -5.66
CA SER A 253 -1.78 4.31 -4.26
C SER A 253 -3.17 4.90 -4.07
N VAL A 254 -3.81 4.49 -3.00
CA VAL A 254 -5.12 4.99 -2.63
C VAL A 254 -5.36 4.74 -1.15
N ARG A 255 -5.89 5.74 -0.47
CA ARG A 255 -6.40 5.56 0.89
C ARG A 255 -7.58 4.59 0.92
N LEU A 256 -7.53 3.71 1.91
CA LEU A 256 -8.61 2.75 2.19
C LEU A 256 -9.84 3.48 2.74
N ASN A 257 -10.97 3.33 2.08
CA ASN A 257 -12.24 3.89 2.51
C ASN A 257 -13.16 2.86 3.19
N ALA A 258 -14.22 3.35 3.82
CA ALA A 258 -15.19 2.72 4.70
C ALA A 258 -15.62 1.24 4.50
N PRO A 259 -15.67 0.61 3.31
CA PRO A 259 -16.15 -0.77 3.21
C PRO A 259 -15.22 -1.84 3.81
N ILE A 260 -13.90 -1.63 3.71
CA ILE A 260 -12.91 -2.56 4.33
C ILE A 260 -12.93 -2.39 5.85
N ARG A 261 -13.17 -1.17 6.32
CA ARG A 261 -13.40 -0.86 7.74
C ARG A 261 -14.48 -1.75 8.35
N ALA A 262 -15.63 -1.89 7.67
CA ALA A 262 -16.74 -2.70 8.16
C ALA A 262 -16.39 -4.20 8.22
N ALA A 263 -15.67 -4.73 7.24
CA ALA A 263 -15.26 -6.14 7.20
C ALA A 263 -14.20 -6.47 8.27
N LEU A 264 -13.25 -5.57 8.50
CA LEU A 264 -12.22 -5.74 9.55
C LEU A 264 -12.80 -5.59 10.96
N ALA A 265 -13.70 -4.62 11.18
CA ALA A 265 -14.36 -4.39 12.47
C ALA A 265 -15.28 -5.54 12.89
N GLN A 266 -15.86 -6.29 11.94
CA GLN A 266 -16.77 -7.40 12.23
C GLN A 266 -16.05 -8.73 12.47
N GLY A 267 -14.70 -8.79 12.45
CA GLY A 267 -13.95 -10.03 12.67
C GLY A 267 -14.18 -11.11 11.60
N GLY A 268 -14.76 -10.75 10.46
CA GLY A 268 -15.32 -11.63 9.46
C GLY A 268 -14.33 -12.36 8.53
N PHE A 269 -13.03 -12.33 8.80
CA PHE A 269 -12.06 -13.15 8.07
C PHE A 269 -11.68 -14.38 8.88
N ASN A 270 -12.52 -15.42 8.84
CA ASN A 270 -12.11 -16.75 9.24
C ASN A 270 -11.28 -17.36 8.10
N ALA A 271 -10.02 -17.62 8.38
CA ALA A 271 -9.05 -18.22 7.45
C ALA A 271 -9.30 -19.70 7.12
N THR A 272 -10.51 -20.20 7.37
CA THR A 272 -10.92 -21.55 7.02
C THR A 272 -11.91 -21.51 5.86
N GLY A 273 -11.39 -21.64 4.65
CA GLY A 273 -12.16 -21.97 3.45
C GLY A 273 -12.61 -20.77 2.62
N ALA A 274 -11.70 -20.22 1.83
CA ALA A 274 -12.08 -19.45 0.65
C ALA A 274 -12.60 -20.37 -0.44
N THR A 275 -13.84 -20.85 -0.29
CA THR A 275 -14.60 -21.44 -1.39
C THR A 275 -15.70 -20.46 -1.76
N GLY A 276 -15.53 -19.82 -2.91
CA GLY A 276 -16.59 -19.27 -3.77
C GLY A 276 -17.65 -18.39 -3.11
N PHE A 277 -17.49 -17.07 -3.19
CA PHE A 277 -18.62 -16.15 -3.07
C PHE A 277 -19.25 -15.94 -4.44
N THR A 278 -20.36 -16.64 -4.68
CA THR A 278 -21.31 -16.26 -5.71
C THR A 278 -22.27 -15.24 -5.12
N THR A 279 -22.47 -14.11 -5.80
CA THR A 279 -23.57 -13.18 -5.53
C THR A 279 -24.89 -13.89 -5.79
N GLY A 280 -25.55 -14.32 -4.71
CA GLY A 280 -26.84 -15.03 -4.76
C GLY A 280 -27.86 -14.29 -3.92
N SER A 281 -28.93 -13.92 -4.56
CA SER A 281 -30.22 -13.45 -4.06
C SER A 281 -30.70 -14.17 -2.78
N THR A 282 -31.30 -13.39 -1.90
CA THR A 282 -32.01 -13.81 -0.68
C THR A 282 -33.12 -14.83 -0.95
N THR A 283 -32.97 -16.06 -0.46
CA THR A 283 -34.08 -16.94 0.01
C THR A 283 -33.54 -17.93 1.03
N SER A 284 -34.29 -18.11 2.12
CA SER A 284 -33.98 -18.94 3.28
C SER A 284 -33.79 -20.44 2.96
N PRO A 285 -32.96 -21.18 3.73
CA PRO A 285 -32.66 -22.58 3.44
C PRO A 285 -33.70 -23.54 4.02
N THR A 286 -34.18 -24.44 3.18
CA THR A 286 -34.74 -25.73 3.59
C THR A 286 -33.65 -26.82 3.48
N SER A 287 -33.59 -27.67 4.50
CA SER A 287 -32.67 -28.78 4.67
C SER A 287 -32.67 -29.78 3.49
N GLY A 288 -31.50 -30.10 2.95
CA GLY A 288 -31.35 -31.17 1.93
C GLY A 288 -29.95 -31.78 1.98
N THR A 289 -29.96 -33.08 1.94
CA THR A 289 -28.91 -34.09 2.11
C THR A 289 -27.73 -33.92 1.14
N LEU A 290 -26.50 -34.17 1.64
CA LEU A 290 -25.25 -34.19 0.91
C LEU A 290 -25.15 -35.37 -0.10
N GLY A 291 -24.86 -35.08 -1.38
CA GLY A 291 -24.41 -36.01 -2.40
C GLY A 291 -22.95 -35.73 -2.80
N PRO A 292 -22.24 -36.70 -3.44
CA PRO A 292 -20.79 -36.69 -3.56
C PRO A 292 -20.27 -35.64 -4.54
N SER A 293 -19.13 -35.03 -4.17
CA SER A 293 -18.41 -33.94 -4.81
C SER A 293 -17.73 -34.35 -6.12
N THR A 294 -17.98 -33.60 -7.18
CA THR A 294 -17.18 -33.60 -8.42
C THR A 294 -15.97 -32.67 -8.31
N PRO A 295 -14.83 -32.98 -8.94
CA PRO A 295 -13.63 -32.13 -8.88
C PRO A 295 -13.82 -30.82 -9.64
N LEU A 296 -13.41 -29.71 -9.04
CA LEU A 296 -13.43 -28.37 -9.65
C LEU A 296 -12.25 -28.18 -10.60
N THR A 297 -12.54 -27.70 -11.80
CA THR A 297 -11.54 -27.22 -12.76
C THR A 297 -10.89 -25.93 -12.27
N PRO A 298 -9.57 -25.72 -12.52
CA PRO A 298 -8.89 -24.49 -12.10
C PRO A 298 -9.41 -23.27 -12.88
N SER A 299 -9.65 -22.17 -12.17
CA SER A 299 -10.01 -20.88 -12.75
C SER A 299 -8.84 -20.28 -13.53
N PRO A 300 -9.10 -19.55 -14.62
CA PRO A 300 -8.05 -18.91 -15.40
C PRO A 300 -7.33 -17.82 -14.62
N PRO A 301 -6.05 -17.51 -14.95
CA PRO A 301 -5.29 -16.44 -14.31
C PRO A 301 -5.95 -15.07 -14.56
N GLY A 302 -6.10 -14.29 -13.51
CA GLY A 302 -6.74 -12.95 -13.56
C GLY A 302 -7.97 -12.82 -12.67
N SER A 303 -8.21 -13.76 -11.73
CA SER A 303 -9.34 -13.64 -10.80
C SER A 303 -9.07 -12.54 -9.77
N THR A 304 -9.81 -11.44 -9.84
CA THR A 304 -9.82 -10.34 -8.90
C THR A 304 -10.82 -10.65 -7.80
N LEU A 305 -10.37 -10.74 -6.55
CA LEU A 305 -11.27 -10.76 -5.39
C LEU A 305 -11.58 -9.32 -4.99
N THR A 306 -12.86 -8.97 -5.04
CA THR A 306 -13.35 -7.68 -4.57
C THR A 306 -14.04 -7.89 -3.22
N PHE A 307 -13.63 -7.17 -2.21
CA PHE A 307 -14.25 -7.15 -0.87
C PHE A 307 -15.19 -5.98 -0.70
#